data_6b20488c9a40f8f546552a44537d744c
#
_entry.id   6b20488c9a40f8f546552a44537d744c
#
_cell.length_a   1.000
_cell.length_b   1.000
_cell.length_c   1.000
_cell.angle_alpha   90.00
_cell.angle_beta   90.00
_cell.angle_gamma   90.00
#
_symmetry.space_group_name_H-M   'P 1'
#
loop_
_entity.id
_entity.type
_entity.pdbx_description
1 polymer ?
#
loop_
_entity_poly.entity_id
_entity_poly.type
_entity_poly.pdbx_seq_one_letter_code
_entity_poly.pdbx_strand_id
1 'polypeptide(L)'
;FQTWNLYKRIINNDLMVSYEKTFANDYHFKVMMGHNLYQEEWKNENVQAQNLVVDGLYTYTNAKSTTPVNYYEKKRLVGLYGDISLGYKDMLFVNVTGRNDWSSTLPINNRSYFYPSISGSFIFTELMENKDILNFGKVRLSYANVGSDEDPYNLAFKYTPASTYFLQYLGNVNTFPHMGLVGFTGPRVLPNENLKPQNQSSFEVGADLRFFGGKIRLDMTYYSNITKNQIV
;
A
#
# COMPACT_ATOMS: atom_id res chain seq x y z
N PHE A 1 -29.91 14.49 -15.23
CA PHE A 1 -29.52 13.23 -14.59
C PHE A 1 -28.11 12.84 -14.96
N GLN A 2 -27.55 11.92 -14.23
CA GLN A 2 -26.18 11.46 -14.41
C GLN A 2 -26.12 9.95 -14.26
N THR A 3 -25.35 9.27 -15.12
CA THR A 3 -25.05 7.85 -14.97
C THR A 3 -23.56 7.66 -14.74
N TRP A 4 -23.25 6.68 -13.92
CA TRP A 4 -21.90 6.30 -13.56
C TRP A 4 -21.69 4.83 -13.91
N ASN A 5 -20.68 4.55 -14.66
CA ASN A 5 -20.22 3.20 -14.94
C ASN A 5 -18.79 3.05 -14.42
N LEU A 6 -18.65 2.36 -13.30
CA LEU A 6 -17.39 2.11 -12.63
C LEU A 6 -16.96 0.67 -12.92
N TYR A 7 -15.79 0.51 -13.46
CA TYR A 7 -15.17 -0.79 -13.68
C TYR A 7 -13.80 -0.82 -13.01
N LYS A 8 -13.64 -1.80 -12.10
CA LYS A 8 -12.37 -2.09 -11.44
C LYS A 8 -11.96 -3.52 -11.74
N ARG A 9 -10.75 -3.71 -12.25
CA ARG A 9 -10.15 -5.02 -12.47
C ARG A 9 -8.82 -5.12 -11.72
N ILE A 10 -8.70 -6.14 -10.88
CA ILE A 10 -7.48 -6.47 -10.17
C ILE A 10 -7.04 -7.85 -10.64
N ILE A 11 -5.78 -7.96 -11.04
CA ILE A 11 -5.09 -9.20 -11.31
C ILE A 11 -3.95 -9.28 -10.31
N ASN A 12 -3.98 -10.31 -9.47
CA ASN A 12 -2.91 -10.62 -8.53
C ASN A 12 -2.45 -12.06 -8.75
N ASN A 13 -1.18 -12.25 -9.00
CA ASN A 13 -0.57 -13.55 -9.19
C ASN A 13 0.62 -13.69 -8.28
N ASP A 14 0.62 -14.73 -7.46
CA ASP A 14 1.70 -15.08 -6.55
C ASP A 14 2.23 -16.47 -6.88
N LEU A 15 3.55 -16.56 -7.02
CA LEU A 15 4.27 -17.83 -7.11
C LEU A 15 5.23 -17.92 -5.94
N MET A 16 5.14 -18.98 -5.15
CA MET A 16 5.98 -19.20 -3.99
C MET A 16 6.58 -20.60 -4.03
N VAL A 17 7.84 -20.70 -3.65
CA VAL A 17 8.54 -21.97 -3.42
C VAL A 17 9.14 -21.92 -2.03
N SER A 18 8.92 -22.96 -1.23
CA SER A 18 9.48 -23.08 0.10
C SER A 18 10.18 -24.41 0.29
N TYR A 19 11.24 -24.38 1.09
CA TYR A 19 11.94 -25.57 1.58
C TYR A 19 12.06 -25.48 3.08
N GLU A 20 11.74 -26.59 3.76
CA GLU A 20 11.77 -26.69 5.21
C GLU A 20 12.48 -28.00 5.60
N LYS A 21 13.35 -27.92 6.61
CA LYS A 21 14.07 -29.07 7.11
C LYS A 21 14.42 -28.89 8.59
N THR A 22 14.27 -29.98 9.35
CA THR A 22 14.77 -30.09 10.72
C THR A 22 16.07 -30.87 10.72
N PHE A 23 17.10 -30.36 11.40
CA PHE A 23 18.41 -30.96 11.56
C PHE A 23 18.66 -31.31 13.03
N ALA A 24 19.22 -32.47 13.28
CA ALA A 24 19.58 -32.91 14.62
C ALA A 24 18.49 -32.78 15.69
N ASN A 25 17.22 -32.77 15.29
CA ASN A 25 16.02 -32.56 16.11
C ASN A 25 15.93 -31.19 16.81
N ASP A 26 16.99 -30.37 16.77
CA ASP A 26 17.12 -29.14 17.51
C ASP A 26 17.03 -27.88 16.61
N TYR A 27 17.33 -28.03 15.32
CA TYR A 27 17.43 -26.89 14.38
C TYR A 27 16.32 -26.96 13.34
N HIS A 28 15.48 -25.97 13.30
CA HIS A 28 14.46 -25.80 12.28
C HIS A 28 14.89 -24.74 11.29
N PHE A 29 14.95 -25.10 10.03
CA PHE A 29 15.30 -24.22 8.92
C PHE A 29 14.17 -24.18 7.91
N LYS A 30 13.73 -22.99 7.57
CA LYS A 30 12.78 -22.74 6.48
C LYS A 30 13.28 -21.61 5.62
N VAL A 31 13.24 -21.79 4.33
CA VAL A 31 13.47 -20.74 3.34
C VAL A 31 12.31 -20.70 2.37
N MET A 32 11.87 -19.50 2.04
CA MET A 32 10.83 -19.26 1.05
C MET A 32 11.30 -18.17 0.09
N MET A 33 11.03 -18.35 -1.20
CA MET A 33 11.18 -17.31 -2.21
C MET A 33 9.88 -17.20 -2.98
N GLY A 34 9.51 -15.98 -3.33
CA GLY A 34 8.28 -15.73 -4.04
C GLY A 34 8.37 -14.54 -4.97
N HIS A 35 7.46 -14.55 -5.92
CA HIS A 35 7.28 -13.51 -6.93
C HIS A 35 5.80 -13.12 -6.96
N ASN A 36 5.54 -11.81 -6.98
CA ASN A 36 4.21 -11.26 -7.05
C ASN A 36 4.06 -10.36 -8.28
N LEU A 37 2.98 -10.51 -9.00
CA LEU A 37 2.52 -9.62 -10.06
C LEU A 37 1.17 -9.05 -9.67
N TYR A 38 1.11 -7.74 -9.48
CA TYR A 38 -0.12 -7.02 -9.21
C TYR A 38 -0.40 -6.03 -10.33
N GLN A 39 -1.63 -6.05 -10.86
CA GLN A 39 -2.12 -5.07 -11.79
C GLN A 39 -3.53 -4.64 -11.37
N GLU A 40 -3.72 -3.35 -11.29
CA GLU A 40 -5.00 -2.72 -11.05
C GLU A 40 -5.34 -1.80 -12.22
N GLU A 41 -6.56 -1.94 -12.72
CA GLU A 41 -7.15 -1.07 -13.73
C GLU A 41 -8.45 -0.50 -13.20
N TRP A 42 -8.62 0.78 -13.30
CA TRP A 42 -9.82 1.49 -12.92
C TRP A 42 -10.31 2.36 -14.07
N LYS A 43 -11.58 2.20 -14.43
CA LYS A 43 -12.27 2.99 -15.43
C LYS A 43 -13.50 3.60 -14.82
N ASN A 44 -13.69 4.87 -15.07
CA ASN A 44 -14.91 5.58 -14.73
C ASN A 44 -15.43 6.26 -16.00
N GLU A 45 -16.63 5.86 -16.42
CA GLU A 45 -17.35 6.47 -17.51
C GLU A 45 -18.60 7.12 -16.95
N ASN A 46 -18.65 8.43 -17.02
CA ASN A 46 -19.72 9.23 -16.46
C ASN A 46 -20.31 10.08 -17.58
N VAL A 47 -21.63 10.10 -17.66
CA VAL A 47 -22.35 11.00 -18.58
C VAL A 47 -23.36 11.80 -17.79
N GLN A 48 -23.22 13.13 -17.84
CA GLN A 48 -24.16 14.05 -17.27
C GLN A 48 -25.07 14.61 -18.37
N ALA A 49 -26.38 14.44 -18.21
CA ALA A 49 -27.42 15.00 -19.08
C ALA A 49 -28.10 16.20 -18.40
N GLN A 50 -28.13 17.33 -19.11
CA GLN A 50 -28.67 18.58 -18.58
C GLN A 50 -29.80 19.11 -19.46
N ASN A 51 -30.72 19.86 -18.85
CA ASN A 51 -31.82 20.51 -19.51
C ASN A 51 -32.69 19.54 -20.34
N LEU A 52 -33.39 18.64 -19.64
CA LEU A 52 -34.32 17.72 -20.29
C LEU A 52 -35.44 18.46 -21.00
N VAL A 53 -35.78 18.05 -22.20
CA VAL A 53 -36.86 18.64 -23.01
C VAL A 53 -38.22 18.25 -22.47
N VAL A 54 -38.38 16.98 -22.10
CA VAL A 54 -39.58 16.43 -21.47
C VAL A 54 -39.23 16.09 -20.02
N ASP A 55 -39.94 16.68 -19.09
CA ASP A 55 -39.76 16.44 -17.66
C ASP A 55 -40.11 14.98 -17.30
N GLY A 56 -39.31 14.37 -16.43
CA GLY A 56 -39.49 13.00 -15.99
C GLY A 56 -39.01 11.91 -16.97
N LEU A 57 -38.58 12.27 -18.20
CA LEU A 57 -38.05 11.32 -19.19
C LEU A 57 -36.50 11.33 -19.14
N TYR A 58 -35.91 10.38 -18.38
CA TYR A 58 -34.48 10.30 -18.13
C TYR A 58 -33.74 9.47 -19.20
N THR A 59 -33.64 10.03 -20.41
CA THR A 59 -32.85 9.48 -21.51
C THR A 59 -31.87 10.54 -22.06
N TYR A 60 -30.74 10.11 -22.57
CA TYR A 60 -29.74 11.05 -23.14
C TYR A 60 -30.27 11.79 -24.37
N THR A 61 -31.13 11.15 -25.15
CA THR A 61 -31.77 11.74 -26.33
C THR A 61 -32.76 12.85 -25.96
N ASN A 62 -33.23 12.89 -24.72
CA ASN A 62 -34.11 13.93 -24.20
C ASN A 62 -33.36 15.14 -23.59
N ALA A 63 -32.02 15.08 -23.54
CA ALA A 63 -31.22 16.16 -22.98
C ALA A 63 -30.77 17.14 -24.07
N LYS A 64 -30.82 18.45 -23.77
CA LYS A 64 -30.28 19.48 -24.65
C LYS A 64 -28.74 19.47 -24.72
N SER A 65 -28.10 18.97 -23.66
CA SER A 65 -26.65 18.81 -23.61
C SER A 65 -26.26 17.59 -22.82
N THR A 66 -25.22 16.92 -23.26
CA THR A 66 -24.59 15.78 -22.56
C THR A 66 -23.10 16.06 -22.41
N THR A 67 -22.57 15.81 -21.21
CA THR A 67 -21.14 15.97 -20.91
C THR A 67 -20.58 14.60 -20.50
N PRO A 68 -19.88 13.91 -21.42
CA PRO A 68 -19.19 12.68 -21.07
C PRO A 68 -17.86 13.00 -20.37
N VAL A 69 -17.54 12.22 -19.34
CA VAL A 69 -16.26 12.26 -18.63
C VAL A 69 -15.72 10.83 -18.53
N ASN A 70 -14.55 10.61 -19.08
CA ASN A 70 -13.86 9.33 -19.02
C ASN A 70 -12.59 9.47 -18.19
N TYR A 71 -12.42 8.56 -17.26
CA TYR A 71 -11.22 8.48 -16.44
C TYR A 71 -10.69 7.04 -16.48
N TYR A 72 -9.39 6.90 -16.67
CA TYR A 72 -8.73 5.61 -16.74
C TYR A 72 -7.42 5.65 -15.95
N GLU A 73 -7.27 4.71 -15.04
CA GLU A 73 -6.03 4.49 -14.30
C GLU A 73 -5.55 3.06 -14.44
N LYS A 74 -4.23 2.92 -14.46
CA LYS A 74 -3.58 1.62 -14.44
C LYS A 74 -2.33 1.67 -13.60
N LYS A 75 -2.27 0.75 -12.64
CA LYS A 75 -1.13 0.51 -11.76
C LYS A 75 -0.60 -0.89 -11.96
N ARG A 76 0.72 -1.03 -11.97
CA ARG A 76 1.42 -2.32 -11.98
C ARG A 76 2.49 -2.32 -10.93
N LEU A 77 2.58 -3.42 -10.22
CA LEU A 77 3.62 -3.70 -9.23
C LEU A 77 4.17 -5.10 -9.50
N VAL A 78 5.48 -5.20 -9.55
CA VAL A 78 6.21 -6.46 -9.61
C VAL A 78 7.00 -6.58 -8.33
N GLY A 79 6.84 -7.67 -7.59
CA GLY A 79 7.54 -7.94 -6.35
C GLY A 79 8.37 -9.22 -6.43
N LEU A 80 9.56 -9.20 -5.88
CA LEU A 80 10.37 -10.38 -5.59
C LEU A 80 10.66 -10.37 -4.09
N TYR A 81 10.41 -11.47 -3.41
CA TYR A 81 10.59 -11.54 -1.97
C TYR A 81 11.17 -12.86 -1.51
N GLY A 82 11.79 -12.83 -0.36
CA GLY A 82 12.34 -14.00 0.32
C GLY A 82 12.18 -13.92 1.83
N ASP A 83 12.12 -15.09 2.44
CA ASP A 83 12.00 -15.28 3.89
C ASP A 83 12.92 -16.42 4.31
N ILE A 84 13.66 -16.23 5.41
CA ILE A 84 14.47 -17.23 6.07
C ILE A 84 14.09 -17.27 7.52
N SER A 85 13.61 -18.44 7.98
CA SER A 85 13.26 -18.70 9.36
C SER A 85 14.19 -19.73 9.95
N LEU A 86 14.76 -19.42 11.10
CA LEU A 86 15.62 -20.28 11.89
C LEU A 86 15.03 -20.49 13.27
N GLY A 87 14.92 -21.74 13.70
CA GLY A 87 14.54 -22.13 15.05
C GLY A 87 15.62 -22.99 15.70
N TYR A 88 15.84 -22.81 16.99
CA TYR A 88 16.74 -23.62 17.78
C TYR A 88 16.09 -24.05 19.09
N LYS A 89 15.97 -25.37 19.29
CA LYS A 89 15.42 -26.03 20.51
C LYS A 89 14.06 -25.49 20.92
N ASP A 90 13.23 -25.06 19.97
CA ASP A 90 11.93 -24.44 20.22
C ASP A 90 11.97 -23.23 21.19
N MET A 91 13.17 -22.74 21.51
CA MET A 91 13.37 -21.61 22.42
C MET A 91 13.85 -20.33 21.71
N LEU A 92 14.65 -20.42 20.67
CA LEU A 92 15.17 -19.29 19.93
C LEU A 92 14.68 -19.32 18.48
N PHE A 93 14.07 -18.25 18.05
CA PHE A 93 13.59 -18.10 16.69
C PHE A 93 14.10 -16.80 16.09
N VAL A 94 14.59 -16.86 14.87
CA VAL A 94 15.02 -15.70 14.06
C VAL A 94 14.38 -15.81 12.70
N ASN A 95 13.77 -14.71 12.26
CA ASN A 95 13.21 -14.58 10.93
C ASN A 95 13.80 -13.37 10.23
N VAL A 96 14.22 -13.51 8.98
CA VAL A 96 14.75 -12.45 8.14
C VAL A 96 13.98 -12.45 6.84
N THR A 97 13.40 -11.30 6.48
CA THR A 97 12.71 -11.14 5.21
C THR A 97 13.32 -10.03 4.38
N GLY A 98 13.18 -10.13 3.10
CA GLY A 98 13.54 -9.07 2.17
C GLY A 98 12.58 -9.09 1.00
N ARG A 99 12.12 -7.89 0.60
CA ARG A 99 11.29 -7.72 -0.58
C ARG A 99 11.78 -6.54 -1.40
N ASN A 100 11.80 -6.73 -2.71
CA ASN A 100 12.03 -5.66 -3.66
C ASN A 100 10.81 -5.52 -4.57
N ASP A 101 10.27 -4.32 -4.64
CA ASP A 101 9.16 -4.00 -5.52
C ASP A 101 9.60 -3.02 -6.63
N TRP A 102 9.00 -3.19 -7.80
CA TRP A 102 9.09 -2.28 -8.94
C TRP A 102 7.70 -1.75 -9.25
N SER A 103 7.50 -0.45 -9.04
CA SER A 103 6.21 0.18 -9.27
C SER A 103 6.18 1.00 -10.56
N SER A 104 5.07 0.91 -11.29
CA SER A 104 4.81 1.75 -12.48
C SER A 104 4.45 3.20 -12.14
N THR A 105 4.20 3.51 -10.86
CA THR A 105 3.79 4.84 -10.38
C THR A 105 4.96 5.71 -9.98
N LEU A 106 6.17 5.14 -9.94
CA LEU A 106 7.40 5.86 -9.60
C LEU A 106 8.27 6.14 -10.83
N PRO A 107 9.13 7.18 -10.78
CA PRO A 107 10.07 7.49 -11.85
C PRO A 107 11.00 6.31 -12.14
N ILE A 108 11.44 6.17 -13.39
CA ILE A 108 12.26 5.05 -13.85
C ILE A 108 13.50 4.81 -12.99
N ASN A 109 14.11 5.88 -12.48
CA ASN A 109 15.31 5.84 -11.65
C ASN A 109 15.02 5.46 -10.18
N ASN A 110 13.77 5.58 -9.72
CA ASN A 110 13.37 5.34 -8.33
C ASN A 110 12.25 4.30 -8.20
N ARG A 111 11.87 3.62 -9.30
CA ARG A 111 10.74 2.67 -9.30
C ARG A 111 11.02 1.39 -8.53
N SER A 112 12.31 1.07 -8.28
CA SER A 112 12.73 -0.11 -7.53
C SER A 112 13.04 0.29 -6.10
N TYR A 113 12.46 -0.40 -5.13
CA TYR A 113 12.72 -0.15 -3.72
C TYR A 113 12.74 -1.45 -2.94
N PHE A 114 13.77 -1.58 -2.11
CA PHE A 114 14.01 -2.75 -1.26
C PHE A 114 13.67 -2.43 0.18
N TYR A 115 13.00 -3.36 0.85
CA TYR A 115 12.65 -3.24 2.25
C TYR A 115 12.83 -4.56 3.00
N PRO A 116 13.81 -4.58 3.91
CA PRO A 116 14.09 -5.74 4.74
C PRO A 116 13.29 -5.71 6.04
N SER A 117 13.15 -6.89 6.66
CA SER A 117 12.81 -7.00 8.06
C SER A 117 13.62 -8.10 8.75
N ILE A 118 13.79 -7.95 10.05
CA ILE A 118 14.36 -8.97 10.92
C ILE A 118 13.55 -9.01 12.21
N SER A 119 13.24 -10.22 12.65
CA SER A 119 12.63 -10.44 13.96
C SER A 119 13.29 -11.61 14.67
N GLY A 120 13.33 -11.50 16.01
CA GLY A 120 13.82 -12.54 16.86
C GLY A 120 12.91 -12.73 18.07
N SER A 121 12.79 -13.95 18.54
CA SER A 121 12.12 -14.24 19.80
C SER A 121 12.86 -15.31 20.57
N PHE A 122 12.88 -15.13 21.89
CA PHE A 122 13.57 -16.03 22.81
C PHE A 122 12.67 -16.40 23.99
N ILE A 123 12.41 -17.70 24.13
CA ILE A 123 11.66 -18.28 25.25
C ILE A 123 12.67 -18.63 26.34
N PHE A 124 12.99 -17.67 27.18
CA PHE A 124 14.06 -17.80 28.17
C PHE A 124 13.70 -18.78 29.31
N THR A 125 12.41 -19.04 29.51
CA THR A 125 11.97 -20.04 30.50
C THR A 125 12.35 -21.46 30.13
N GLU A 126 12.74 -21.73 28.88
CA GLU A 126 13.29 -23.05 28.51
C GLU A 126 14.65 -23.34 29.15
N LEU A 127 15.38 -22.31 29.59
CA LEU A 127 16.64 -22.42 30.33
C LEU A 127 16.44 -22.46 31.85
N MET A 128 15.20 -22.28 32.37
CA MET A 128 14.92 -22.25 33.80
C MET A 128 14.61 -23.66 34.30
N GLU A 129 15.25 -24.07 35.39
CA GLU A 129 14.96 -25.35 36.09
C GLU A 129 13.63 -25.28 36.83
N ASN A 130 13.34 -24.15 37.49
CA ASN A 130 12.10 -23.97 38.26
C ASN A 130 11.14 -23.05 37.49
N LYS A 131 9.95 -23.58 37.21
CA LYS A 131 8.86 -22.86 36.48
C LYS A 131 7.59 -22.71 37.33
N ASP A 132 7.70 -22.80 38.67
CA ASP A 132 6.52 -22.79 39.58
C ASP A 132 5.82 -21.44 39.57
N ILE A 133 6.57 -20.38 39.59
CA ILE A 133 6.02 -19.00 39.56
C ILE A 133 5.88 -18.51 38.11
N LEU A 134 6.98 -18.48 37.35
CA LEU A 134 7.01 -18.04 35.94
C LEU A 134 7.05 -19.30 35.06
N ASN A 135 5.88 -19.66 34.54
CA ASN A 135 5.74 -20.89 33.76
C ASN A 135 6.14 -20.69 32.28
N PHE A 136 6.01 -19.46 31.78
CA PHE A 136 6.37 -19.09 30.41
C PHE A 136 6.86 -17.66 30.39
N GLY A 137 8.00 -17.46 29.74
CA GLY A 137 8.58 -16.13 29.49
C GLY A 137 9.22 -16.08 28.12
N LYS A 138 8.70 -15.19 27.28
CA LYS A 138 9.18 -14.95 25.92
C LYS A 138 9.47 -13.47 25.75
N VAL A 139 10.63 -13.14 25.22
CA VAL A 139 10.95 -11.80 24.72
C VAL A 139 10.96 -11.82 23.19
N ARG A 140 10.58 -10.71 22.57
CA ARG A 140 10.56 -10.55 21.13
C ARG A 140 11.13 -9.19 20.74
N LEU A 141 11.86 -9.16 19.64
CA LEU A 141 12.46 -7.97 19.06
C LEU A 141 12.21 -8.01 17.56
N SER A 142 11.78 -6.90 16.99
CA SER A 142 11.66 -6.79 15.54
C SER A 142 12.07 -5.41 15.02
N TYR A 143 12.61 -5.42 13.83
CA TYR A 143 12.85 -4.25 13.02
C TYR A 143 12.36 -4.53 11.61
N ALA A 144 11.52 -3.65 11.09
CA ALA A 144 11.00 -3.76 9.75
C ALA A 144 11.07 -2.42 9.03
N ASN A 145 11.36 -2.50 7.74
CA ASN A 145 11.25 -1.37 6.83
C ASN A 145 10.16 -1.69 5.82
N VAL A 146 9.27 -0.72 5.52
CA VAL A 146 8.16 -0.90 4.57
C VAL A 146 8.18 0.26 3.60
N GLY A 147 8.21 -0.06 2.31
CA GLY A 147 8.10 0.91 1.23
C GLY A 147 6.64 1.05 0.76
N SER A 148 6.25 2.25 0.35
CA SER A 148 4.97 2.53 -0.30
C SER A 148 5.21 3.42 -1.51
N ASP A 149 4.47 3.15 -2.57
CA ASP A 149 4.43 3.94 -3.79
C ASP A 149 3.25 4.93 -3.79
N GLU A 150 3.09 5.66 -4.89
CA GLU A 150 2.10 6.72 -5.11
C GLU A 150 0.97 6.24 -6.02
N ASP A 151 -0.06 7.07 -6.15
CA ASP A 151 -1.12 6.89 -7.13
C ASP A 151 -0.60 7.09 -8.58
N PRO A 152 -1.27 6.49 -9.58
CA PRO A 152 -0.86 6.60 -10.98
C PRO A 152 -0.88 8.04 -11.49
N TYR A 153 0.05 8.33 -12.42
CA TYR A 153 0.10 9.57 -13.25
C TYR A 153 0.39 10.87 -12.49
N ASN A 154 0.86 10.83 -11.26
CA ASN A 154 1.26 12.01 -10.49
C ASN A 154 2.68 12.54 -10.85
N LEU A 155 3.40 11.84 -11.73
CA LEU A 155 4.76 12.22 -12.15
C LEU A 155 4.81 13.22 -13.30
N ALA A 156 3.71 13.41 -14.04
CA ALA A 156 3.70 14.20 -15.24
C ALA A 156 2.92 15.51 -15.05
N PHE A 157 3.51 16.61 -15.51
CA PHE A 157 2.80 17.87 -15.61
C PHE A 157 1.74 17.77 -16.71
N LYS A 158 0.47 17.83 -16.34
CA LYS A 158 -0.65 17.72 -17.29
C LYS A 158 -1.52 18.95 -17.19
N TYR A 159 -1.76 19.58 -18.33
CA TYR A 159 -2.82 20.56 -18.45
C TYR A 159 -4.16 19.83 -18.61
N THR A 160 -5.15 20.21 -17.82
CA THR A 160 -6.53 19.74 -17.96
C THR A 160 -7.40 20.85 -18.54
N PRO A 161 -8.42 20.53 -19.37
CA PRO A 161 -9.36 21.52 -19.82
C PRO A 161 -9.97 22.27 -18.63
N ALA A 162 -9.96 23.58 -18.68
CA ALA A 162 -10.54 24.39 -17.62
C ALA A 162 -12.06 24.19 -17.59
N SER A 163 -12.60 23.91 -16.41
CA SER A 163 -14.03 23.89 -16.16
C SER A 163 -14.47 25.18 -15.46
N THR A 164 -15.75 25.47 -15.50
CA THR A 164 -16.40 26.65 -14.92
C THR A 164 -16.09 26.86 -13.43
N TYR A 165 -15.66 25.83 -12.73
CA TYR A 165 -15.48 25.84 -11.28
C TYR A 165 -14.27 26.64 -10.77
N PHE A 166 -13.25 26.84 -11.60
CA PHE A 166 -11.99 27.41 -11.12
C PHE A 166 -12.04 28.92 -10.84
N LEU A 167 -12.93 29.65 -11.48
CA LEU A 167 -13.01 31.11 -11.39
C LEU A 167 -14.10 31.63 -10.45
N GLN A 168 -14.90 30.76 -9.88
CA GLN A 168 -15.97 31.12 -8.93
C GLN A 168 -15.44 31.83 -7.67
N TYR A 169 -14.18 31.54 -7.29
CA TYR A 169 -13.51 32.16 -6.13
C TYR A 169 -13.10 33.62 -6.34
N LEU A 170 -13.01 34.08 -7.58
CA LEU A 170 -12.55 35.45 -7.93
C LEU A 170 -13.70 36.37 -8.39
N GLY A 171 -14.95 35.94 -8.32
CA GLY A 171 -16.10 36.75 -8.69
C GLY A 171 -16.29 36.97 -10.19
N ASN A 172 -15.34 36.56 -11.04
CA ASN A 172 -15.43 36.63 -12.49
C ASN A 172 -15.52 35.22 -13.06
N VAL A 173 -16.70 34.82 -13.49
CA VAL A 173 -16.94 33.50 -14.06
C VAL A 173 -16.66 33.53 -15.56
N ASN A 174 -15.42 33.30 -15.97
CA ASN A 174 -15.16 32.95 -17.36
C ASN A 174 -15.44 31.44 -17.54
N THR A 175 -16.52 31.12 -18.21
CA THR A 175 -16.83 29.72 -18.59
C THR A 175 -16.03 29.39 -19.84
N PHE A 176 -15.38 28.24 -19.83
CA PHE A 176 -14.74 27.71 -21.05
C PHE A 176 -15.66 26.65 -21.68
N PRO A 177 -15.71 26.62 -23.06
CA PRO A 177 -15.02 27.46 -24.01
C PRO A 177 -15.46 28.94 -23.96
N HIS A 178 -14.51 29.86 -23.85
CA HIS A 178 -14.80 31.29 -23.90
C HIS A 178 -14.63 31.80 -25.33
N MET A 179 -15.69 32.32 -25.93
CA MET A 179 -15.70 32.72 -27.34
C MET A 179 -15.18 31.64 -28.32
N GLY A 180 -15.51 30.36 -28.03
CA GLY A 180 -15.05 29.23 -28.85
C GLY A 180 -13.62 28.72 -28.50
N LEU A 181 -12.90 29.36 -27.58
CA LEU A 181 -11.56 28.98 -27.18
C LEU A 181 -11.59 28.10 -25.92
N VAL A 182 -10.88 26.99 -25.99
CA VAL A 182 -10.73 26.10 -24.83
C VAL A 182 -9.63 26.62 -23.90
N GLY A 183 -9.92 26.78 -22.62
CA GLY A 183 -8.92 27.09 -21.63
C GLY A 183 -8.34 25.82 -20.99
N PHE A 184 -7.13 25.92 -20.49
CA PHE A 184 -6.46 24.84 -19.76
C PHE A 184 -5.96 25.34 -18.41
N THR A 185 -6.00 24.49 -17.42
CA THR A 185 -5.41 24.71 -16.09
C THR A 185 -4.24 23.76 -15.88
N GLY A 186 -3.18 24.25 -15.24
CA GLY A 186 -2.10 23.42 -14.75
C GLY A 186 -2.51 22.61 -13.52
N PRO A 187 -1.72 21.61 -13.13
CA PRO A 187 -1.98 20.85 -11.92
C PRO A 187 -1.85 21.73 -10.67
N ARG A 188 -2.60 21.41 -9.64
CA ARG A 188 -2.53 22.12 -8.35
C ARG A 188 -1.26 21.75 -7.56
N VAL A 189 -0.73 20.58 -7.81
CA VAL A 189 0.50 20.06 -7.21
C VAL A 189 1.53 19.92 -8.31
N LEU A 190 2.74 20.44 -8.11
CA LEU A 190 3.82 20.28 -9.08
C LEU A 190 4.33 18.84 -9.03
N PRO A 191 4.39 18.14 -10.18
CA PRO A 191 4.94 16.80 -10.23
C PRO A 191 6.41 16.81 -9.84
N ASN A 192 6.82 15.74 -9.13
CA ASN A 192 8.21 15.55 -8.77
C ASN A 192 8.83 14.43 -9.60
N GLU A 193 9.66 14.80 -10.58
CA GLU A 193 10.36 13.83 -11.45
C GLU A 193 11.36 12.96 -10.67
N ASN A 194 11.77 13.37 -9.47
CA ASN A 194 12.66 12.64 -8.58
C ASN A 194 11.92 12.02 -7.39
N LEU A 195 10.61 11.79 -7.53
CA LEU A 195 9.80 11.18 -6.49
C LEU A 195 10.43 9.87 -6.01
N LYS A 196 10.57 9.74 -4.70
CA LYS A 196 11.05 8.53 -4.03
C LYS A 196 9.89 7.82 -3.36
N PRO A 197 9.96 6.50 -3.21
CA PRO A 197 8.98 5.77 -2.41
C PRO A 197 8.98 6.29 -0.97
N GLN A 198 7.81 6.38 -0.37
CA GLN A 198 7.69 6.59 1.06
C GLN A 198 8.23 5.38 1.78
N ASN A 199 8.95 5.61 2.88
CA ASN A 199 9.56 4.56 3.65
C ASN A 199 9.23 4.71 5.13
N GLN A 200 8.72 3.63 5.74
CA GLN A 200 8.43 3.58 7.16
C GLN A 200 9.33 2.53 7.82
N SER A 201 10.10 2.96 8.81
CA SER A 201 10.89 2.09 9.68
C SER A 201 10.16 1.89 10.98
N SER A 202 9.99 0.63 11.37
CA SER A 202 9.31 0.21 12.60
C SER A 202 10.27 -0.58 13.47
N PHE A 203 10.33 -0.25 14.75
CA PHE A 203 11.06 -0.99 15.77
C PHE A 203 10.08 -1.43 16.85
N GLU A 204 10.16 -2.69 17.26
CA GLU A 204 9.30 -3.24 18.30
C GLU A 204 10.10 -4.12 19.27
N VAL A 205 9.78 -4.01 20.56
CA VAL A 205 10.24 -4.90 21.60
C VAL A 205 9.06 -5.31 22.46
N GLY A 206 8.95 -6.62 22.77
CA GLY A 206 7.83 -7.13 23.55
C GLY A 206 8.22 -8.27 24.48
N ALA A 207 7.38 -8.51 25.47
CA ALA A 207 7.49 -9.62 26.41
C ALA A 207 6.12 -10.26 26.64
N ASP A 208 6.05 -11.60 26.61
CA ASP A 208 4.89 -12.41 27.05
C ASP A 208 5.33 -13.22 28.26
N LEU A 209 4.70 -12.95 29.40
CA LEU A 209 4.99 -13.62 30.67
C LEU A 209 3.72 -14.29 31.19
N ARG A 210 3.88 -15.54 31.68
CA ARG A 210 2.77 -16.29 32.30
C ARG A 210 3.19 -16.84 33.63
N PHE A 211 2.38 -16.55 34.65
CA PHE A 211 2.64 -16.88 36.03
C PHE A 211 1.59 -17.84 36.60
N PHE A 212 1.98 -18.62 37.59
CA PHE A 212 1.12 -19.50 38.39
C PHE A 212 0.26 -20.46 37.57
N GLY A 213 0.89 -21.19 36.63
CA GLY A 213 0.20 -22.11 35.75
C GLY A 213 -0.71 -21.39 34.71
N GLY A 214 -0.36 -20.17 34.34
CA GLY A 214 -1.11 -19.38 33.35
C GLY A 214 -2.31 -18.61 33.91
N LYS A 215 -2.48 -18.58 35.25
CA LYS A 215 -3.54 -17.79 35.90
C LYS A 215 -3.39 -16.29 35.71
N ILE A 216 -2.15 -15.82 35.58
CA ILE A 216 -1.84 -14.42 35.28
C ILE A 216 -1.02 -14.41 33.98
N ARG A 217 -1.45 -13.60 33.02
CA ARG A 217 -0.74 -13.36 31.78
C ARG A 217 -0.49 -11.86 31.60
N LEU A 218 0.75 -11.53 31.25
CA LEU A 218 1.18 -10.18 30.97
C LEU A 218 1.83 -10.16 29.57
N ASP A 219 1.24 -9.44 28.63
CA ASP A 219 1.81 -9.18 27.30
C ASP A 219 1.99 -7.67 27.12
N MET A 220 3.24 -7.28 26.92
CA MET A 220 3.63 -5.88 26.75
C MET A 220 4.39 -5.72 25.44
N THR A 221 4.12 -4.63 24.73
CA THR A 221 4.85 -4.27 23.53
C THR A 221 5.10 -2.77 23.50
N TYR A 222 6.34 -2.39 23.29
CA TYR A 222 6.74 -1.04 22.92
C TYR A 222 7.07 -1.00 21.45
N TYR A 223 6.58 0.00 20.74
CA TYR A 223 6.87 0.20 19.31
C TYR A 223 7.19 1.65 19.00
N SER A 224 8.02 1.87 17.98
CA SER A 224 8.37 3.18 17.45
C SER A 224 8.42 3.14 15.93
N ASN A 225 7.70 4.05 15.29
CA ASN A 225 7.60 4.14 13.83
C ASN A 225 8.12 5.50 13.36
N ILE A 226 8.95 5.49 12.33
CA ILE A 226 9.48 6.69 11.68
C ILE A 226 9.20 6.61 10.19
N THR A 227 8.46 7.58 9.66
CA THR A 227 8.19 7.68 8.22
C THR A 227 9.08 8.75 7.59
N LYS A 228 9.71 8.42 6.46
CA LYS A 228 10.55 9.31 5.64
C LYS A 228 10.03 9.37 4.21
N ASN A 229 10.38 10.47 3.51
CA ASN A 229 9.94 10.72 2.13
C ASN A 229 8.41 10.65 1.99
N GLN A 230 7.71 11.22 2.95
CA GLN A 230 6.25 11.25 2.92
C GLN A 230 5.79 12.02 1.69
N ILE A 231 4.89 11.39 0.92
CA ILE A 231 4.30 11.98 -0.27
C ILE A 231 3.05 12.75 0.19
N VAL A 232 3.00 14.07 -0.10
CA VAL A 232 1.96 14.99 0.39
C VAL A 232 1.37 15.77 -0.79
#